data_cd7475fa0eda4ffd14f4f48b3bc4b371
#
_entry.id   cd7475fa0eda4ffd14f4f48b3bc4b371
#
_cell.length_a   1.000
_cell.length_b   1.000
_cell.length_c   1.000
_cell.angle_alpha   90.00
_cell.angle_beta   90.00
_cell.angle_gamma   90.00
#
_symmetry.space_group_name_H-M   'P 1'
#
loop_
_entity.id
_entity.type
_entity.pdbx_description
1 polymer ?
#
loop_
_entity_poly.entity_id
_entity_poly.type
_entity_poly.pdbx_seq_one_letter_code
_entity_poly.pdbx_strand_id
1 'polypeptide(L)'
;MRNGVQHIRTNVDVTDSEFTAFQAMLEVKEEVKDKVDIQLIAFPQEGMYAYRDGDKLVEQALKMGADVVGGIPHYEFTREDGVKFVKKAIELASRYDKLVDIHCDETDDNQSRFVGMIAAEAYFSGLKDWVTASHTCAMGSYNNAYVFKLMSKLAQSGIIRSVRK
;
A
#
# COMPACT_ATOMS: atom_id res chain seq x y z
N MET A 1 -16.82 14.67 -10.99
CA MET A 1 -17.32 14.94 -12.33
C MET A 1 -17.25 16.42 -12.71
N ARG A 2 -17.65 17.38 -11.87
CA ARG A 2 -17.52 18.83 -12.18
C ARG A 2 -16.09 19.23 -12.56
N ASN A 3 -15.06 18.55 -12.02
CA ASN A 3 -13.65 18.80 -12.27
C ASN A 3 -12.99 17.72 -13.16
N GLY A 4 -13.77 16.89 -13.86
CA GLY A 4 -13.26 15.87 -14.77
C GLY A 4 -12.72 14.58 -14.09
N VAL A 5 -12.88 14.41 -12.78
CA VAL A 5 -12.44 13.20 -12.07
C VAL A 5 -13.37 12.03 -12.41
N GLN A 6 -12.81 10.95 -12.92
CA GLN A 6 -13.53 9.72 -13.29
C GLN A 6 -13.06 8.50 -12.50
N HIS A 7 -11.85 8.53 -11.95
CA HIS A 7 -11.27 7.45 -11.16
C HIS A 7 -10.76 8.00 -9.84
N ILE A 8 -11.08 7.34 -8.76
CA ILE A 8 -10.65 7.68 -7.41
C ILE A 8 -10.08 6.43 -6.75
N ARG A 9 -8.90 6.54 -6.17
CA ARG A 9 -8.36 5.55 -5.26
C ARG A 9 -8.29 6.19 -3.87
N THR A 10 -8.89 5.56 -2.87
CA THR A 10 -8.98 6.12 -1.53
C THR A 10 -8.55 5.13 -0.47
N ASN A 11 -7.74 5.60 0.47
CA ASN A 11 -7.37 4.84 1.67
C ASN A 11 -8.56 4.86 2.64
N VAL A 12 -8.95 3.69 3.10
CA VAL A 12 -9.99 3.55 4.12
C VAL A 12 -9.37 2.82 5.30
N ASP A 13 -9.33 3.48 6.45
CA ASP A 13 -8.79 2.88 7.66
C ASP A 13 -9.59 1.65 8.06
N VAL A 14 -8.89 0.56 8.32
CA VAL A 14 -9.46 -0.74 8.72
C VAL A 14 -9.06 -1.16 10.12
N THR A 15 -8.52 -0.24 10.93
CA THR A 15 -8.22 -0.51 12.35
C THR A 15 -9.48 -0.51 13.22
N ASP A 16 -10.61 0.03 12.73
CA ASP A 16 -11.94 -0.15 13.33
C ASP A 16 -12.47 -1.56 13.05
N SER A 17 -12.59 -2.39 14.09
CA SER A 17 -13.09 -3.77 13.98
C SER A 17 -14.54 -3.89 13.49
N GLU A 18 -15.33 -2.82 13.62
CA GLU A 18 -16.71 -2.75 13.11
C GLU A 18 -16.75 -2.37 11.63
N PHE A 19 -15.64 -1.94 11.04
CA PHE A 19 -15.53 -1.50 9.64
C PHE A 19 -16.53 -0.41 9.25
N THR A 20 -16.89 0.47 10.17
CA THR A 20 -17.94 1.48 9.97
C THR A 20 -17.67 2.36 8.74
N ALA A 21 -16.46 2.93 8.67
CA ALA A 21 -16.06 3.76 7.53
C ALA A 21 -15.94 2.94 6.24
N PHE A 22 -15.46 1.70 6.35
CA PHE A 22 -15.25 0.84 5.19
C PHE A 22 -16.60 0.42 4.57
N GLN A 23 -17.59 0.06 5.39
CA GLN A 23 -18.95 -0.27 4.94
C GLN A 23 -19.61 0.92 4.25
N ALA A 24 -19.54 2.12 4.85
CA ALA A 24 -20.07 3.32 4.24
C ALA A 24 -19.42 3.62 2.88
N MET A 25 -18.12 3.39 2.73
CA MET A 25 -17.43 3.58 1.45
C MET A 25 -17.82 2.54 0.40
N LEU A 26 -18.12 1.30 0.79
CA LEU A 26 -18.67 0.29 -0.13
C LEU A 26 -20.06 0.72 -0.65
N GLU A 27 -20.91 1.25 0.21
CA GLU A 27 -22.22 1.78 -0.19
C GLU A 27 -22.07 2.95 -1.18
N VAL A 28 -21.20 3.92 -0.86
CA VAL A 28 -20.92 5.05 -1.76
C VAL A 28 -20.37 4.58 -3.11
N LYS A 29 -19.44 3.62 -3.10
CA LYS A 29 -18.88 3.04 -4.33
C LYS A 29 -19.97 2.45 -5.23
N GLU A 30 -20.91 1.72 -4.65
CA GLU A 30 -22.03 1.13 -5.39
C GLU A 30 -23.00 2.21 -5.90
N GLU A 31 -23.31 3.23 -5.09
CA GLU A 31 -24.23 4.32 -5.47
C GLU A 31 -23.73 5.13 -6.66
N VAL A 32 -22.40 5.34 -6.76
CA VAL A 32 -21.82 6.21 -7.80
C VAL A 32 -21.16 5.46 -8.95
N LYS A 33 -21.22 4.14 -9.00
CA LYS A 33 -20.51 3.29 -9.97
C LYS A 33 -20.73 3.65 -11.44
N ASP A 34 -21.90 4.17 -11.79
CA ASP A 34 -22.22 4.62 -13.14
C ASP A 34 -21.58 5.98 -13.51
N LYS A 35 -20.95 6.65 -12.54
CA LYS A 35 -20.41 8.00 -12.70
C LYS A 35 -18.93 8.10 -12.43
N VAL A 36 -18.44 7.36 -11.44
CA VAL A 36 -17.04 7.40 -10.98
C VAL A 36 -16.62 6.00 -10.59
N ASP A 37 -15.45 5.59 -11.06
CA ASP A 37 -14.80 4.37 -10.60
C ASP A 37 -14.05 4.62 -9.29
N ILE A 38 -14.39 3.89 -8.23
CA ILE A 38 -13.75 4.02 -6.91
C ILE A 38 -13.04 2.71 -6.57
N GLN A 39 -11.74 2.81 -6.32
CA GLN A 39 -10.94 1.75 -5.73
C GLN A 39 -10.75 2.01 -4.23
N LEU A 40 -11.13 1.04 -3.40
CA LEU A 40 -10.98 1.10 -1.95
C LEU A 40 -9.72 0.37 -1.52
N ILE A 41 -8.83 1.06 -0.82
CA ILE A 41 -7.64 0.47 -0.21
C ILE A 41 -7.98 0.06 1.21
N ALA A 42 -7.80 -1.22 1.55
CA ALA A 42 -7.78 -1.68 2.93
C ALA A 42 -6.48 -1.17 3.58
N PHE A 43 -6.59 -0.14 4.41
CA PHE A 43 -5.46 0.64 4.89
C PHE A 43 -5.37 0.63 6.42
N PRO A 44 -4.50 -0.19 7.03
CA PRO A 44 -4.29 -0.19 8.48
C PRO A 44 -3.43 1.04 8.85
N GLN A 45 -4.09 2.16 9.19
CA GLN A 45 -3.45 3.45 9.44
C GLN A 45 -2.44 3.39 10.60
N GLU A 46 -2.77 2.64 11.64
CA GLU A 46 -1.92 2.50 12.84
C GLU A 46 -0.87 1.37 12.71
N GLY A 47 -0.69 0.83 11.51
CA GLY A 47 0.16 -0.33 11.27
C GLY A 47 -0.61 -1.65 11.28
N MET A 48 -0.08 -2.67 10.61
CA MET A 48 -0.69 -3.99 10.54
C MET A 48 -0.35 -4.87 11.76
N TYR A 49 0.85 -4.71 12.30
CA TYR A 49 1.36 -5.46 13.45
C TYR A 49 1.51 -4.60 14.69
N ALA A 50 1.62 -3.28 14.56
CA ALA A 50 1.51 -2.35 15.67
C ALA A 50 0.10 -2.30 16.25
N TYR A 51 -0.92 -2.68 15.47
CA TYR A 51 -2.31 -2.79 15.90
C TYR A 51 -2.72 -4.26 16.09
N ARG A 52 -3.54 -4.51 17.14
CA ARG A 52 -4.00 -5.87 17.46
C ARG A 52 -4.84 -6.46 16.34
N ASP A 53 -4.46 -7.65 15.86
CA ASP A 53 -5.14 -8.38 14.79
C ASP A 53 -5.24 -7.61 13.45
N GLY A 54 -4.39 -6.60 13.22
CA GLY A 54 -4.46 -5.74 12.02
C GLY A 54 -4.33 -6.51 10.71
N ASP A 55 -3.53 -7.56 10.67
CA ASP A 55 -3.42 -8.44 9.50
C ASP A 55 -4.75 -9.16 9.17
N LYS A 56 -5.50 -9.57 10.20
CA LYS A 56 -6.83 -10.18 10.03
C LYS A 56 -7.86 -9.17 9.59
N LEU A 57 -7.78 -7.93 10.10
CA LEU A 57 -8.67 -6.84 9.69
C LEU A 57 -8.47 -6.47 8.22
N VAL A 58 -7.22 -6.37 7.76
CA VAL A 58 -6.92 -6.17 6.34
C VAL A 58 -7.50 -7.32 5.49
N GLU A 59 -7.27 -8.57 5.90
CA GLU A 59 -7.81 -9.73 5.19
C GLU A 59 -9.35 -9.74 5.16
N GLN A 60 -10.00 -9.32 6.25
CA GLN A 60 -11.44 -9.20 6.31
C GLN A 60 -11.96 -8.11 5.34
N ALA A 61 -11.31 -6.94 5.28
CA ALA A 61 -11.67 -5.88 4.34
C ALA A 61 -11.56 -6.35 2.87
N LEU A 62 -10.56 -7.18 2.54
CA LEU A 62 -10.45 -7.79 1.22
C LEU A 62 -11.63 -8.71 0.90
N LYS A 63 -12.06 -9.52 1.88
CA LYS A 63 -13.25 -10.38 1.75
C LYS A 63 -14.55 -9.57 1.61
N MET A 64 -14.60 -8.37 2.20
CA MET A 64 -15.76 -7.46 2.08
C MET A 64 -15.80 -6.72 0.74
N GLY A 65 -14.69 -6.65 0.00
CA GLY A 65 -14.66 -6.03 -1.32
C GLY A 65 -13.64 -4.91 -1.51
N ALA A 66 -12.60 -4.82 -0.67
CA ALA A 66 -11.46 -3.95 -0.96
C ALA A 66 -10.79 -4.35 -2.28
N ASP A 67 -10.36 -3.35 -3.03
CA ASP A 67 -9.70 -3.52 -4.32
C ASP A 67 -8.18 -3.60 -4.20
N VAL A 68 -7.63 -3.02 -3.13
CA VAL A 68 -6.20 -2.78 -2.96
C VAL A 68 -5.79 -3.11 -1.52
N VAL A 69 -4.63 -3.72 -1.33
CA VAL A 69 -3.97 -3.85 -0.03
C VAL A 69 -3.05 -2.66 0.16
N GLY A 70 -3.20 -1.93 1.27
CA GLY A 70 -2.37 -0.77 1.58
C GLY A 70 -1.81 -0.76 2.99
N GLY A 71 -1.17 0.34 3.35
CA GLY A 71 -0.66 0.64 4.70
C GLY A 71 0.73 1.28 4.70
N ILE A 72 1.32 1.39 5.89
CA ILE A 72 2.50 2.22 6.18
C ILE A 72 3.55 1.39 6.93
N PRO A 73 4.49 0.70 6.27
CA PRO A 73 5.46 -0.18 6.95
C PRO A 73 6.42 0.55 7.90
N HIS A 74 6.68 1.85 7.70
CA HIS A 74 7.54 2.63 8.59
C HIS A 74 6.83 3.13 9.86
N TYR A 75 5.51 2.86 10.01
CA TYR A 75 4.76 3.09 11.24
C TYR A 75 4.76 1.87 12.19
N GLU A 76 5.23 0.72 11.71
CA GLU A 76 5.41 -0.42 12.58
C GLU A 76 6.45 -0.14 13.68
N PHE A 77 6.32 -0.80 14.84
CA PHE A 77 7.23 -0.57 15.96
C PHE A 77 8.69 -0.89 15.64
N THR A 78 8.91 -1.90 14.83
CA THR A 78 10.25 -2.33 14.43
C THR A 78 10.38 -2.38 12.91
N ARG A 79 11.62 -2.29 12.44
CA ARG A 79 11.93 -2.49 11.03
C ARG A 79 11.54 -3.90 10.57
N GLU A 80 11.70 -4.88 11.44
CA GLU A 80 11.36 -6.29 11.19
C GLU A 80 9.85 -6.46 11.00
N ASP A 81 9.02 -5.78 11.78
CA ASP A 81 7.57 -5.78 11.60
C ASP A 81 7.18 -5.08 10.29
N GLY A 82 7.86 -3.97 9.94
CA GLY A 82 7.66 -3.34 8.63
C GLY A 82 8.01 -4.25 7.45
N VAL A 83 9.07 -5.05 7.56
CA VAL A 83 9.41 -6.07 6.57
C VAL A 83 8.34 -7.16 6.52
N LYS A 84 7.87 -7.61 7.68
CA LYS A 84 6.78 -8.60 7.79
C LYS A 84 5.48 -8.06 7.18
N PHE A 85 5.18 -6.77 7.42
CA PHE A 85 4.05 -6.08 6.78
C PHE A 85 4.14 -6.17 5.26
N VAL A 86 5.27 -5.79 4.64
CA VAL A 86 5.42 -5.81 3.18
C VAL A 86 5.19 -7.22 2.62
N LYS A 87 5.77 -8.24 3.24
CA LYS A 87 5.56 -9.64 2.84
C LYS A 87 4.10 -10.05 2.94
N LYS A 88 3.42 -9.67 4.03
CA LYS A 88 2.00 -10.00 4.24
C LYS A 88 1.11 -9.29 3.24
N ALA A 89 1.37 -8.03 2.93
CA ALA A 89 0.62 -7.27 1.94
C ALA A 89 0.71 -7.92 0.55
N ILE A 90 1.90 -8.32 0.12
CA ILE A 90 2.13 -9.03 -1.15
C ILE A 90 1.46 -10.41 -1.14
N GLU A 91 1.55 -11.16 -0.04
CA GLU A 91 0.87 -12.46 0.13
C GLU A 91 -0.65 -12.33 -0.02
N LEU A 92 -1.25 -11.37 0.68
CA LEU A 92 -2.70 -11.13 0.62
C LEU A 92 -3.13 -10.69 -0.79
N ALA A 93 -2.39 -9.79 -1.42
CA ALA A 93 -2.67 -9.34 -2.77
C ALA A 93 -2.64 -10.50 -3.77
N SER A 94 -1.63 -11.35 -3.69
CA SER A 94 -1.52 -12.55 -4.53
C SER A 94 -2.66 -13.53 -4.28
N ARG A 95 -3.04 -13.76 -3.00
CA ARG A 95 -4.09 -14.70 -2.61
C ARG A 95 -5.49 -14.27 -3.08
N TYR A 96 -5.77 -12.96 -3.01
CA TYR A 96 -7.08 -12.38 -3.30
C TYR A 96 -7.18 -11.72 -4.68
N ASP A 97 -6.13 -11.81 -5.50
CA ASP A 97 -6.05 -11.17 -6.83
C ASP A 97 -6.31 -9.65 -6.75
N LYS A 98 -5.51 -8.97 -5.90
CA LYS A 98 -5.67 -7.55 -5.59
C LYS A 98 -4.40 -6.74 -5.90
N LEU A 99 -4.60 -5.44 -6.11
CA LEU A 99 -3.50 -4.48 -6.21
C LEU A 99 -2.88 -4.22 -4.84
N VAL A 100 -1.67 -3.64 -4.85
CA VAL A 100 -0.97 -3.16 -3.65
C VAL A 100 -0.64 -1.68 -3.81
N ASP A 101 -0.89 -0.89 -2.77
CA ASP A 101 -0.48 0.51 -2.69
C ASP A 101 0.03 0.82 -1.28
N ILE A 102 1.33 0.87 -1.13
CA ILE A 102 2.00 1.08 0.16
C ILE A 102 2.54 2.50 0.24
N HIS A 103 2.15 3.24 1.28
CA HIS A 103 2.78 4.50 1.67
C HIS A 103 4.18 4.21 2.21
N CYS A 104 5.15 4.36 1.33
CA CYS A 104 6.49 3.84 1.50
C CYS A 104 7.48 4.96 1.81
N ASP A 105 8.20 4.84 2.92
CA ASP A 105 9.32 5.73 3.24
C ASP A 105 8.93 7.23 3.16
N GLU A 106 7.71 7.56 3.65
CA GLU A 106 7.18 8.93 3.71
C GLU A 106 7.78 9.70 4.90
N THR A 107 9.08 9.81 4.91
CA THR A 107 9.89 10.44 5.96
C THR A 107 11.21 10.90 5.37
N ASP A 108 11.90 11.83 6.05
CA ASP A 108 13.24 12.29 5.67
C ASP A 108 14.36 11.40 6.23
N ASP A 109 14.01 10.29 6.88
CA ASP A 109 14.97 9.34 7.45
C ASP A 109 15.61 8.46 6.36
N ASN A 110 16.90 8.57 6.15
CA ASN A 110 17.66 7.75 5.22
C ASN A 110 17.78 6.26 5.62
N GLN A 111 17.36 5.91 6.83
CA GLN A 111 17.27 4.51 7.29
C GLN A 111 15.94 3.84 6.87
N SER A 112 14.91 4.62 6.57
CA SER A 112 13.66 4.09 5.99
C SER A 112 13.93 3.64 4.56
N ARG A 113 13.91 2.33 4.33
CA ARG A 113 14.34 1.69 3.06
C ARG A 113 13.39 0.57 2.64
N PHE A 114 12.12 0.72 2.94
CA PHE A 114 11.11 -0.29 2.58
C PHE A 114 10.85 -0.36 1.07
N VAL A 115 11.13 0.72 0.32
CA VAL A 115 11.02 0.71 -1.15
C VAL A 115 11.85 -0.42 -1.79
N GLY A 116 13.04 -0.69 -1.27
CA GLY A 116 13.86 -1.82 -1.74
C GLY A 116 13.26 -3.18 -1.41
N MET A 117 12.56 -3.27 -0.27
CA MET A 117 11.87 -4.50 0.14
C MET A 117 10.63 -4.74 -0.71
N ILE A 118 9.82 -3.70 -0.95
CA ILE A 118 8.64 -3.76 -1.82
C ILE A 118 9.06 -4.21 -3.23
N ALA A 119 10.13 -3.61 -3.77
CA ALA A 119 10.67 -3.99 -5.08
C ALA A 119 11.08 -5.47 -5.16
N ALA A 120 11.73 -5.97 -4.11
CA ALA A 120 12.15 -7.37 -4.03
C ALA A 120 10.95 -8.33 -3.98
N GLU A 121 9.99 -8.07 -3.08
CA GLU A 121 8.82 -8.92 -2.93
C GLU A 121 7.92 -8.88 -4.19
N ALA A 122 7.73 -7.73 -4.82
CA ALA A 122 7.01 -7.61 -6.09
C ALA A 122 7.68 -8.41 -7.22
N TYR A 123 9.02 -8.35 -7.29
CA TYR A 123 9.79 -9.10 -8.29
C TYR A 123 9.63 -10.61 -8.10
N PHE A 124 9.83 -11.12 -6.88
CA PHE A 124 9.80 -12.56 -6.61
C PHE A 124 8.38 -13.14 -6.62
N SER A 125 7.35 -12.36 -6.29
CA SER A 125 5.95 -12.79 -6.39
C SER A 125 5.39 -12.72 -7.81
N GLY A 126 6.06 -12.00 -8.72
CA GLY A 126 5.57 -11.76 -10.07
C GLY A 126 4.48 -10.69 -10.19
N LEU A 127 4.13 -9.99 -9.10
CA LEU A 127 3.07 -8.97 -9.10
C LEU A 127 3.45 -7.67 -9.84
N LYS A 128 4.75 -7.35 -9.96
CA LYS A 128 5.27 -6.24 -10.79
C LYS A 128 4.43 -4.96 -10.70
N ASP A 129 3.83 -4.57 -11.85
CA ASP A 129 2.99 -3.39 -12.07
C ASP A 129 1.65 -3.38 -11.27
N TRP A 130 1.34 -4.45 -10.55
CA TRP A 130 0.26 -4.49 -9.56
C TRP A 130 0.63 -3.86 -8.22
N VAL A 131 1.91 -3.49 -8.04
CA VAL A 131 2.44 -2.96 -6.78
C VAL A 131 2.86 -1.50 -6.95
N THR A 132 2.27 -0.63 -6.16
CA THR A 132 2.61 0.79 -6.08
C THR A 132 3.35 1.07 -4.77
N ALA A 133 4.49 1.75 -4.86
CA ALA A 133 5.18 2.37 -3.73
C ALA A 133 4.92 3.88 -3.81
N SER A 134 4.01 4.37 -2.96
CA SER A 134 3.63 5.78 -2.89
C SER A 134 4.57 6.56 -2.00
N HIS A 135 4.77 7.86 -2.28
CA HIS A 135 5.66 8.83 -1.63
C HIS A 135 7.14 8.60 -1.89
N THR A 136 7.77 7.62 -1.28
CA THR A 136 9.22 7.32 -1.36
C THR A 136 10.14 8.52 -1.05
N CYS A 137 9.74 9.39 -0.12
CA CYS A 137 10.42 10.66 0.19
C CYS A 137 11.86 10.45 0.67
N ALA A 138 12.09 9.43 1.51
CA ALA A 138 13.42 9.11 2.04
C ALA A 138 14.49 8.87 0.95
N MET A 139 14.08 8.55 -0.28
CA MET A 139 15.03 8.38 -1.39
C MET A 139 15.86 9.63 -1.67
N GLY A 140 15.32 10.82 -1.37
CA GLY A 140 16.05 12.10 -1.50
C GLY A 140 17.23 12.22 -0.54
N SER A 141 17.23 11.47 0.56
CA SER A 141 18.24 11.45 1.61
C SER A 141 19.21 10.27 1.55
N TYR A 142 19.03 9.35 0.59
CA TYR A 142 19.90 8.18 0.46
C TYR A 142 21.28 8.55 -0.08
N ASN A 143 22.31 7.85 0.38
CA ASN A 143 23.65 8.01 -0.19
C ASN A 143 23.73 7.42 -1.62
N ASN A 144 24.64 7.98 -2.44
CA ASN A 144 24.76 7.64 -3.85
C ASN A 144 25.01 6.15 -4.11
N ALA A 145 25.78 5.46 -3.28
CA ALA A 145 26.08 4.04 -3.45
C ALA A 145 24.82 3.17 -3.30
N TYR A 146 23.98 3.50 -2.31
CA TYR A 146 22.72 2.80 -2.11
C TYR A 146 21.71 3.11 -3.24
N VAL A 147 21.60 4.37 -3.65
CA VAL A 147 20.72 4.78 -4.75
C VAL A 147 21.09 4.07 -6.04
N PHE A 148 22.37 4.02 -6.39
CA PHE A 148 22.85 3.33 -7.59
C PHE A 148 22.40 1.86 -7.64
N LYS A 149 22.56 1.14 -6.52
CA LYS A 149 22.08 -0.25 -6.38
C LYS A 149 20.55 -0.32 -6.47
N LEU A 150 19.85 0.57 -5.76
CA LEU A 150 18.39 0.58 -5.66
C LEU A 150 17.73 0.83 -7.02
N MET A 151 18.21 1.79 -7.80
CA MET A 151 17.64 2.13 -9.11
C MET A 151 17.63 0.95 -10.06
N SER A 152 18.71 0.16 -10.10
CA SER A 152 18.75 -1.08 -10.89
C SER A 152 17.69 -2.09 -10.43
N LYS A 153 17.44 -2.21 -9.12
CA LYS A 153 16.43 -3.13 -8.57
C LYS A 153 15.01 -2.65 -8.82
N LEU A 154 14.76 -1.36 -8.71
CA LEU A 154 13.47 -0.76 -9.04
C LEU A 154 13.11 -0.99 -10.52
N ALA A 155 14.06 -0.77 -11.43
CA ALA A 155 13.86 -1.02 -12.86
C ALA A 155 13.53 -2.50 -13.16
N GLN A 156 14.15 -3.43 -12.45
CA GLN A 156 13.89 -4.87 -12.60
C GLN A 156 12.57 -5.32 -12.00
N SER A 157 12.12 -4.66 -10.93
CA SER A 157 10.93 -5.06 -10.18
C SER A 157 9.61 -4.77 -10.89
N GLY A 158 9.59 -3.77 -11.77
CA GLY A 158 8.37 -3.34 -12.47
C GLY A 158 7.35 -2.62 -11.58
N ILE A 159 7.70 -2.27 -10.33
CA ILE A 159 6.77 -1.55 -9.46
C ILE A 159 6.51 -0.11 -9.95
N ILE A 160 5.31 0.38 -9.68
CA ILE A 160 4.92 1.76 -9.93
C ILE A 160 5.36 2.62 -8.73
N ARG A 161 6.00 3.77 -9.00
CA ARG A 161 6.26 4.77 -7.99
C ARG A 161 5.34 5.96 -8.18
N SER A 162 4.59 6.30 -7.14
CA SER A 162 3.79 7.52 -7.10
C SER A 162 4.47 8.52 -6.16
N VAL A 163 4.82 9.68 -6.66
CA VAL A 163 5.46 10.76 -5.89
C VAL A 163 4.55 11.98 -5.96
N ARG A 164 4.17 12.54 -4.80
CA ARG A 164 3.55 13.87 -4.77
C ARG A 164 4.62 14.91 -5.14
N LYS A 165 4.26 15.80 -6.06
CA LYS A 165 5.01 17.04 -6.29
C LYS A 165 4.65 18.07 -5.25
#